data_768c1b354882b25e26dc525dd2e6dc5f
#
_entry.id   768c1b354882b25e26dc525dd2e6dc5f
#
_cell.length_a   1.000
_cell.length_b   1.000
_cell.length_c   1.000
_cell.angle_alpha   90.00
_cell.angle_beta   90.00
_cell.angle_gamma   90.00
#
_symmetry.space_group_name_H-M   'P 1'
#
loop_
_entity.id
_entity.type
_entity.pdbx_description
1 polymer ?
#
loop_
_entity_poly.entity_id
_entity_poly.type
_entity_poly.pdbx_seq_one_letter_code
_entity_poly.pdbx_strand_id
1 'polypeptide(L)'
;MGAYRTAVAQQAPPGQSVRTPSMADRIKATVYADNAFTLFVNGKLIAVDSIEFIPHNVIAVDILPAYPMTIAVLARDNADPTTGMEYANTQIGDGGFILKFGDGTVNNGLWNAKRFSHAPVDGDTRDPRTVNTLLPDDWFTVDFDDRDWPRAREYTEADIDLK
;
A
#
# COMPACT_ATOMS: atom_id res chain seq x y z
N MET A 1 -5.17 9.41 -1.69
CA MET A 1 -3.83 8.79 -1.88
C MET A 1 -3.18 8.56 -0.52
N GLY A 2 -2.81 7.33 -0.21
CA GLY A 2 -2.15 6.96 1.04
C GLY A 2 -0.83 6.23 0.79
N ALA A 3 0.18 6.47 1.63
CA ALA A 3 1.41 5.71 1.67
C ALA A 3 1.42 4.79 2.88
N TYR A 4 1.75 3.53 2.67
CA TYR A 4 1.78 2.47 3.67
C TYR A 4 3.19 1.88 3.74
N ARG A 5 3.64 1.64 4.95
CA ARG A 5 5.00 1.19 5.16
C ARG A 5 5.13 0.24 6.34
N THR A 6 5.98 -0.78 6.20
CA THR A 6 6.43 -1.64 7.29
C THR A 6 7.85 -2.14 7.03
N ALA A 7 8.58 -2.41 8.11
CA ALA A 7 9.81 -3.20 8.08
C ALA A 7 9.52 -4.59 8.63
N VAL A 8 9.65 -5.61 7.79
CA VAL A 8 9.49 -7.00 8.20
C VAL A 8 10.86 -7.58 8.48
N ALA A 9 11.16 -7.79 9.75
CA ALA A 9 12.36 -8.49 10.18
C ALA A 9 12.05 -9.99 10.26
N GLN A 10 12.28 -10.72 9.18
CA GLN A 10 12.34 -12.16 9.24
C GLN A 10 13.82 -12.59 9.33
N GLN A 11 14.22 -13.16 10.45
CA GLN A 11 15.56 -13.70 10.60
C GLN A 11 15.69 -14.97 9.77
N ALA A 12 16.79 -15.08 9.03
CA ALA A 12 17.14 -16.35 8.39
C ALA A 12 17.26 -17.43 9.47
N PRO A 13 16.76 -18.65 9.23
CA PRO A 13 16.90 -19.77 10.15
C PRO A 13 18.38 -19.98 10.51
N PRO A 14 18.71 -20.21 11.79
CA PRO A 14 20.09 -20.46 12.19
C PRO A 14 20.62 -21.71 11.48
N GLY A 15 21.77 -21.60 10.81
CA GLY A 15 22.46 -22.72 10.16
C GLY A 15 22.43 -22.75 8.64
N GLN A 16 21.81 -21.79 7.98
CA GLN A 16 21.92 -21.67 6.52
C GLN A 16 23.26 -21.03 6.12
N SER A 17 24.01 -21.74 5.28
CA SER A 17 25.20 -21.16 4.64
C SER A 17 24.79 -19.98 3.74
N VAL A 18 25.56 -18.90 3.78
CA VAL A 18 25.37 -17.78 2.86
C VAL A 18 25.61 -18.30 1.44
N ARG A 19 24.56 -18.33 0.62
CA ARG A 19 24.63 -18.68 -0.79
C ARG A 19 24.05 -17.56 -1.65
N THR A 20 24.48 -17.49 -2.88
CA THR A 20 23.88 -16.57 -3.84
C THR A 20 22.41 -16.95 -4.07
N PRO A 21 21.46 -16.04 -3.88
CA PRO A 21 20.05 -16.30 -4.18
C PRO A 21 19.86 -16.73 -5.63
N SER A 22 18.95 -17.68 -5.83
CA SER A 22 18.58 -18.20 -7.15
C SER A 22 17.09 -17.98 -7.40
N MET A 23 16.63 -18.27 -8.61
CA MET A 23 15.20 -18.20 -8.93
C MET A 23 14.34 -19.17 -8.10
N ALA A 24 14.93 -20.19 -7.48
CA ALA A 24 14.22 -21.08 -6.57
C ALA A 24 13.91 -20.43 -5.20
N ASP A 25 14.59 -19.33 -4.88
CA ASP A 25 14.42 -18.60 -3.62
C ASP A 25 13.37 -17.46 -3.73
N ARG A 26 12.76 -17.32 -4.91
CA ARG A 26 11.75 -16.29 -5.12
C ARG A 26 10.50 -16.56 -4.29
N ILE A 27 9.89 -15.49 -3.84
CA ILE A 27 8.55 -15.50 -3.25
C ILE A 27 7.62 -14.66 -4.11
N LYS A 28 6.34 -15.02 -4.11
CA LYS A 28 5.32 -14.27 -4.83
C LYS A 28 4.79 -13.16 -3.92
N ALA A 29 4.75 -11.94 -4.45
CA ALA A 29 3.98 -10.84 -3.88
C ALA A 29 2.68 -10.72 -4.67
N THR A 30 1.54 -10.77 -3.98
CA THR A 30 0.21 -10.56 -4.56
C THR A 30 -0.35 -9.28 -3.96
N VAL A 31 -0.70 -8.32 -4.82
CA VAL A 31 -1.19 -7.00 -4.43
C VAL A 31 -2.51 -6.75 -5.12
N TYR A 32 -3.45 -6.25 -4.36
CA TYR A 32 -4.70 -5.69 -4.83
C TYR A 32 -4.85 -4.29 -4.24
N ALA A 33 -5.21 -3.33 -5.05
CA ALA A 33 -5.54 -1.99 -4.59
C ALA A 33 -6.77 -1.48 -5.34
N ASP A 34 -7.57 -0.72 -4.67
CA ASP A 34 -8.65 0.03 -5.25
C ASP A 34 -8.26 1.52 -5.21
N ASN A 35 -7.80 2.11 -6.36
CA ASN A 35 -7.74 1.51 -7.72
C ASN A 35 -6.32 1.14 -8.17
N ALA A 36 -5.30 1.87 -7.74
CA ALA A 36 -3.94 1.74 -8.26
C ALA A 36 -2.89 1.73 -7.14
N PHE A 37 -1.72 1.16 -7.40
CA PHE A 37 -0.63 1.17 -6.43
C PHE A 37 0.75 1.26 -7.08
N THR A 38 1.71 1.66 -6.23
CA THR A 38 3.14 1.51 -6.48
C THR A 38 3.76 0.78 -5.31
N LEU A 39 4.42 -0.36 -5.57
CA LEU A 39 5.07 -1.21 -4.57
C LEU A 39 6.58 -1.06 -4.62
N PHE A 40 7.17 -0.78 -3.47
CA PHE A 40 8.62 -0.81 -3.26
C PHE A 40 8.99 -1.88 -2.22
N VAL A 41 10.12 -2.53 -2.44
CA VAL A 41 10.76 -3.43 -1.47
C VAL A 41 12.22 -3.04 -1.34
N ASN A 42 12.67 -2.78 -0.12
CA ASN A 42 14.02 -2.31 0.19
C ASN A 42 14.44 -1.11 -0.68
N GLY A 43 13.56 -0.13 -0.82
CA GLY A 43 13.80 1.08 -1.60
C GLY A 43 13.78 0.90 -3.12
N LYS A 44 13.50 -0.30 -3.62
CA LYS A 44 13.47 -0.59 -5.07
C LYS A 44 12.03 -0.72 -5.55
N LEU A 45 11.73 -0.07 -6.68
CA LEU A 45 10.45 -0.23 -7.36
C LEU A 45 10.29 -1.69 -7.84
N ILE A 46 9.22 -2.33 -7.42
CA ILE A 46 8.92 -3.73 -7.72
C ILE A 46 7.76 -3.87 -8.71
N ALA A 47 6.67 -3.13 -8.45
CA ALA A 47 5.49 -3.19 -9.30
C ALA A 47 4.73 -1.88 -9.28
N VAL A 48 4.05 -1.59 -10.37
CA VAL A 48 3.13 -0.47 -10.53
C VAL A 48 1.87 -0.99 -11.17
N ASP A 49 0.73 -0.70 -10.55
CA ASP A 49 -0.55 -0.77 -11.24
C ASP A 49 -0.83 0.59 -11.84
N SER A 50 -0.81 0.66 -13.17
CA SER A 50 -1.02 1.89 -13.93
C SER A 50 -2.45 2.07 -14.43
N ILE A 51 -3.34 1.10 -14.18
CA ILE A 51 -4.72 1.12 -14.65
C ILE A 51 -5.62 1.70 -13.56
N GLU A 52 -5.57 3.00 -13.38
CA GLU A 52 -6.21 3.73 -12.28
C GLU A 52 -7.74 3.66 -12.26
N PHE A 53 -8.37 3.40 -13.40
CA PHE A 53 -9.84 3.44 -13.51
C PHE A 53 -10.52 2.05 -13.47
N ILE A 54 -9.73 0.97 -13.48
CA ILE A 54 -10.27 -0.38 -13.37
C ILE A 54 -10.08 -0.85 -11.94
N PRO A 55 -11.14 -0.93 -11.13
CA PRO A 55 -11.08 -1.53 -9.81
C PRO A 55 -10.80 -3.03 -9.93
N HIS A 56 -10.34 -3.63 -8.84
CA HIS A 56 -10.19 -5.09 -8.70
C HIS A 56 -9.07 -5.73 -9.53
N ASN A 57 -8.01 -4.97 -9.81
CA ASN A 57 -6.80 -5.54 -10.36
C ASN A 57 -6.00 -6.28 -9.30
N VAL A 58 -5.75 -7.57 -9.54
CA VAL A 58 -4.81 -8.36 -8.73
C VAL A 58 -3.52 -8.51 -9.51
N ILE A 59 -2.44 -7.96 -9.00
CA ILE A 59 -1.12 -8.10 -9.60
C ILE A 59 -0.29 -9.05 -8.76
N ALA A 60 0.35 -10.02 -9.41
CA ALA A 60 1.27 -10.93 -8.79
C ALA A 60 2.65 -10.79 -9.43
N VAL A 61 3.67 -10.62 -8.59
CA VAL A 61 5.07 -10.47 -9.01
C VAL A 61 5.97 -11.38 -8.19
N ASP A 62 6.96 -12.00 -8.82
CA ASP A 62 7.98 -12.78 -8.13
C ASP A 62 9.14 -11.87 -7.74
N ILE A 63 9.58 -11.95 -6.49
CA ILE A 63 10.72 -11.21 -5.97
C ILE A 63 11.74 -12.15 -5.33
N LEU A 64 13.00 -11.75 -5.32
CA LEU A 64 14.03 -12.38 -4.48
C LEU A 64 14.10 -11.60 -3.16
N PRO A 65 13.62 -12.17 -2.04
CA PRO A 65 13.58 -11.46 -0.78
C PRO A 65 14.99 -11.24 -0.23
N ALA A 66 15.21 -10.08 0.36
CA ALA A 66 16.39 -9.75 1.15
C ALA A 66 15.94 -9.24 2.51
N TYR A 67 16.16 -10.04 3.55
CA TYR A 67 15.73 -9.71 4.92
C TYR A 67 16.81 -8.95 5.70
N PRO A 68 16.43 -7.99 6.58
CA PRO A 68 15.06 -7.53 6.79
C PRO A 68 14.49 -6.86 5.55
N MET A 69 13.19 -7.04 5.32
CA MET A 69 12.49 -6.49 4.16
C MET A 69 11.70 -5.23 4.59
N THR A 70 12.04 -4.06 4.02
CA THR A 70 11.23 -2.86 4.13
C THR A 70 10.26 -2.84 2.96
N ILE A 71 8.97 -2.78 3.24
CA ILE A 71 7.92 -2.76 2.23
C ILE A 71 7.20 -1.42 2.30
N ALA A 72 7.10 -0.74 1.17
CA ALA A 72 6.40 0.54 1.06
C ALA A 72 5.42 0.50 -0.11
N VAL A 73 4.18 0.92 0.13
CA VAL A 73 3.10 0.93 -0.86
C VAL A 73 2.46 2.31 -0.91
N LEU A 74 2.39 2.87 -2.11
CA LEU A 74 1.55 4.03 -2.40
C LEU A 74 0.27 3.53 -3.04
N ALA A 75 -0.84 3.56 -2.32
CA ALA A 75 -2.15 3.25 -2.85
C ALA A 75 -2.87 4.52 -3.28
N ARG A 76 -3.57 4.46 -4.40
CA ARG A 76 -4.30 5.57 -5.00
C ARG A 76 -5.71 5.13 -5.34
N ASP A 77 -6.63 5.92 -4.89
CA ASP A 77 -8.04 5.87 -5.26
C ASP A 77 -8.29 6.78 -6.48
N ASN A 78 -9.20 6.40 -7.36
CA ASN A 78 -9.56 7.15 -8.58
C ASN A 78 -10.61 8.21 -8.29
N ALA A 79 -10.43 8.98 -7.26
CA ALA A 79 -11.30 10.09 -6.91
C ALA A 79 -10.94 11.38 -7.68
N ASP A 80 -11.92 12.24 -7.90
CA ASP A 80 -11.70 13.58 -8.45
C ASP A 80 -10.70 14.36 -7.59
N PRO A 81 -9.62 14.90 -8.17
CA PRO A 81 -8.55 15.52 -7.38
C PRO A 81 -8.97 16.82 -6.68
N THR A 82 -10.10 17.41 -7.07
CA THR A 82 -10.62 18.66 -6.49
C THR A 82 -11.59 18.38 -5.35
N THR A 83 -12.46 17.39 -5.55
CA THR A 83 -13.54 17.08 -4.61
C THR A 83 -13.28 15.86 -3.75
N GLY A 84 -12.41 14.94 -4.20
CA GLY A 84 -12.19 13.64 -3.59
C GLY A 84 -13.40 12.71 -3.65
N MET A 85 -14.30 12.99 -4.54
CA MET A 85 -15.50 12.21 -4.79
C MET A 85 -15.32 11.34 -6.03
N GLU A 86 -16.01 10.21 -6.06
CA GLU A 86 -16.06 9.30 -7.21
C GLU A 86 -17.40 9.40 -7.97
N TYR A 87 -17.48 8.73 -9.13
CA TYR A 87 -18.69 8.58 -9.93
C TYR A 87 -19.42 9.89 -10.16
N ALA A 88 -18.72 10.87 -10.76
CA ALA A 88 -19.25 12.21 -11.03
C ALA A 88 -19.76 12.94 -9.76
N ASN A 89 -18.99 12.81 -8.67
CA ASN A 89 -19.26 13.42 -7.37
C ASN A 89 -20.52 12.89 -6.66
N THR A 90 -20.86 11.62 -6.87
CA THR A 90 -22.02 11.00 -6.20
C THR A 90 -21.63 10.17 -4.98
N GLN A 91 -20.38 9.73 -4.86
CA GLN A 91 -19.91 8.85 -3.78
C GLN A 91 -18.58 9.35 -3.21
N ILE A 92 -18.37 9.09 -1.94
CA ILE A 92 -17.07 9.24 -1.29
C ILE A 92 -16.23 8.02 -1.66
N GLY A 93 -14.95 8.24 -1.99
CA GLY A 93 -14.02 7.16 -2.31
C GLY A 93 -13.82 6.18 -1.15
N ASP A 94 -13.62 4.92 -1.47
CA ASP A 94 -13.52 3.79 -0.54
C ASP A 94 -12.20 3.02 -0.66
N GLY A 95 -11.19 3.67 -1.22
CA GLY A 95 -9.88 3.07 -1.52
C GLY A 95 -9.22 2.30 -0.40
N GLY A 96 -8.65 1.16 -0.75
CA GLY A 96 -7.92 0.29 0.15
C GLY A 96 -6.90 -0.58 -0.58
N PHE A 97 -6.13 -1.37 0.15
CA PHE A 97 -5.27 -2.36 -0.49
C PHE A 97 -5.08 -3.61 0.36
N ILE A 98 -4.78 -4.71 -0.33
CA ILE A 98 -4.42 -6.00 0.27
C ILE A 98 -3.09 -6.44 -0.33
N LEU A 99 -2.15 -6.85 0.52
CA LEU A 99 -0.85 -7.35 0.13
C LEU A 99 -0.55 -8.66 0.87
N LYS A 100 -0.10 -9.65 0.10
CA LYS A 100 0.35 -10.93 0.65
C LYS A 100 1.61 -11.40 -0.05
N PHE A 101 2.62 -11.76 0.73
CA PHE A 101 3.81 -12.45 0.26
C PHE A 101 3.74 -13.96 0.50
N GLY A 102 4.46 -14.71 -0.33
CA GLY A 102 4.54 -16.17 -0.23
C GLY A 102 5.22 -16.70 1.02
N ASP A 103 5.95 -15.87 1.75
CA ASP A 103 6.54 -16.18 3.06
C ASP A 103 5.58 -15.99 4.24
N GLY A 104 4.33 -15.59 3.96
CA GLY A 104 3.30 -15.35 4.95
C GLY A 104 3.18 -13.91 5.43
N THR A 105 4.06 -13.01 4.97
CA THR A 105 3.93 -11.58 5.26
C THR A 105 2.65 -11.02 4.64
N VAL A 106 1.86 -10.28 5.43
CA VAL A 106 0.63 -9.60 5.01
C VAL A 106 0.61 -8.17 5.55
N ASN A 107 -0.10 -7.29 4.86
CA ASN A 107 -0.41 -6.00 5.46
C ASN A 107 -1.43 -6.18 6.60
N ASN A 108 -1.25 -5.41 7.66
CA ASN A 108 -2.10 -5.47 8.84
C ASN A 108 -2.03 -4.15 9.64
N GLY A 109 -2.77 -4.06 10.73
CA GLY A 109 -2.81 -2.88 11.60
C GLY A 109 -1.51 -2.54 12.31
N LEU A 110 -0.45 -3.34 12.16
CA LEU A 110 0.88 -3.01 12.67
C LEU A 110 1.70 -2.14 11.71
N TRP A 111 1.24 -1.98 10.47
CA TRP A 111 1.89 -1.11 9.51
C TRP A 111 1.66 0.35 9.85
N ASN A 112 2.61 1.21 9.54
CA ASN A 112 2.42 2.64 9.60
C ASN A 112 1.79 3.11 8.28
N ALA A 113 0.82 4.02 8.36
CA ALA A 113 0.08 4.50 7.18
C ALA A 113 -0.27 5.98 7.33
N LYS A 114 -0.15 6.74 6.25
CA LYS A 114 -0.51 8.16 6.25
C LYS A 114 -1.23 8.51 4.96
N ARG A 115 -2.31 9.27 5.07
CA ARG A 115 -3.00 9.85 3.92
C ARG A 115 -2.35 11.17 3.54
N PHE A 116 -2.09 11.32 2.24
CA PHE A 116 -1.51 12.53 1.65
C PHE A 116 -2.51 13.31 0.80
N SER A 117 -3.63 12.67 0.45
CA SER A 117 -4.81 13.32 -0.08
C SER A 117 -6.00 12.92 0.80
N HIS A 118 -6.76 13.90 1.23
CA HIS A 118 -7.90 13.71 2.11
C HIS A 118 -9.08 14.50 1.56
N ALA A 119 -10.16 13.80 1.24
CA ALA A 119 -11.36 14.42 0.71
C ALA A 119 -12.56 13.45 0.73
N PRO A 120 -13.78 13.95 0.74
CA PRO A 120 -14.09 15.33 1.10
C PRO A 120 -13.75 15.62 2.56
N VAL A 121 -13.32 16.84 2.85
CA VAL A 121 -13.00 17.26 4.21
C VAL A 121 -14.24 17.19 5.08
N ASP A 122 -14.11 16.58 6.28
CA ASP A 122 -15.20 16.36 7.22
C ASP A 122 -16.39 15.56 6.67
N GLY A 123 -16.21 14.88 5.53
CA GLY A 123 -17.26 14.13 4.85
C GLY A 123 -18.35 15.02 4.25
N ASP A 124 -18.10 16.31 4.06
CA ASP A 124 -19.09 17.23 3.46
C ASP A 124 -19.18 17.02 1.95
N THR A 125 -20.21 16.31 1.53
CA THR A 125 -20.48 16.00 0.12
C THR A 125 -21.24 17.11 -0.61
N ARG A 126 -21.69 18.16 0.09
CA ARG A 126 -22.41 19.30 -0.52
C ARG A 126 -21.46 20.39 -1.00
N ASP A 127 -20.33 20.56 -0.32
CA ASP A 127 -19.23 21.45 -0.70
C ASP A 127 -17.90 20.68 -0.57
N PRO A 128 -17.70 19.63 -1.39
CA PRO A 128 -16.55 18.74 -1.22
C PRO A 128 -15.25 19.47 -1.52
N ARG A 129 -14.29 19.37 -0.60
CA ARG A 129 -12.97 19.97 -0.71
C ARG A 129 -11.89 18.96 -0.43
N THR A 130 -10.78 19.07 -1.13
CA THR A 130 -9.59 18.23 -0.94
C THR A 130 -8.52 18.98 -0.16
N VAL A 131 -7.88 18.28 0.78
CA VAL A 131 -6.61 18.72 1.38
C VAL A 131 -5.52 17.76 0.95
N ASN A 132 -4.51 18.31 0.29
CA ASN A 132 -3.32 17.59 -0.13
C ASN A 132 -2.13 18.01 0.69
N THR A 133 -1.34 17.04 1.16
CA THR A 133 -0.05 17.26 1.80
C THR A 133 1.05 16.67 0.94
N LEU A 134 2.26 17.20 1.04
CA LEU A 134 3.38 16.67 0.28
C LEU A 134 3.78 15.29 0.82
N LEU A 135 3.89 14.34 -0.09
CA LEU A 135 4.54 13.07 0.18
C LEU A 135 6.06 13.31 0.17
N PRO A 136 6.81 12.95 1.21
CA PRO A 136 8.28 13.07 1.18
C PRO A 136 8.87 12.29 0.01
N ASP A 137 9.90 12.82 -0.64
CA ASP A 137 10.48 12.18 -1.83
C ASP A 137 11.16 10.85 -1.51
N ASP A 138 11.59 10.65 -0.27
CA ASP A 138 12.31 9.47 0.22
C ASP A 138 11.43 8.49 1.01
N TRP A 139 10.11 8.69 1.03
CA TRP A 139 9.15 7.90 1.85
C TRP A 139 9.26 6.38 1.67
N PHE A 140 9.76 5.91 0.54
CA PHE A 140 9.88 4.48 0.21
C PHE A 140 11.26 3.90 0.53
N THR A 141 12.22 4.70 0.99
CA THR A 141 13.58 4.24 1.28
C THR A 141 13.66 3.46 2.58
N VAL A 142 14.71 2.64 2.73
CA VAL A 142 14.91 1.82 3.92
C VAL A 142 15.09 2.68 5.19
N ASP A 143 15.77 3.81 5.05
CA ASP A 143 16.15 4.68 6.17
C ASP A 143 15.10 5.75 6.50
N PHE A 144 13.98 5.78 5.78
CA PHE A 144 12.90 6.72 6.05
C PHE A 144 12.29 6.50 7.44
N ASP A 145 12.15 7.56 8.22
CA ASP A 145 11.54 7.51 9.54
C ASP A 145 10.03 7.75 9.48
N ASP A 146 9.27 6.68 9.63
CA ASP A 146 7.80 6.68 9.62
C ASP A 146 7.18 6.51 11.02
N ARG A 147 7.96 6.68 12.11
CA ARG A 147 7.49 6.48 13.49
C ARG A 147 6.33 7.39 13.89
N ASP A 148 6.26 8.58 13.27
CA ASP A 148 5.19 9.55 13.51
C ASP A 148 3.93 9.29 12.65
N TRP A 149 3.95 8.29 11.79
CA TRP A 149 2.76 7.90 11.03
C TRP A 149 1.82 7.07 11.90
N PRO A 150 0.51 7.31 11.80
CA PRO A 150 -0.46 6.47 12.52
C PRO A 150 -0.42 5.03 12.02
N ARG A 151 -0.98 4.13 12.81
CA ARG A 151 -1.17 2.74 12.41
C ARG A 151 -2.23 2.62 11.33
N ALA A 152 -2.04 1.66 10.43
CA ALA A 152 -3.04 1.31 9.44
C ALA A 152 -4.32 0.82 10.11
N ARG A 153 -5.46 1.12 9.50
CA ARG A 153 -6.74 0.57 9.92
C ARG A 153 -7.02 -0.69 9.11
N GLU A 154 -7.30 -1.77 9.83
CA GLU A 154 -7.84 -2.99 9.22
C GLU A 154 -9.36 -2.90 9.16
N TYR A 155 -9.92 -3.47 8.09
CA TYR A 155 -11.34 -3.65 7.90
C TYR A 155 -11.65 -5.13 7.74
N THR A 156 -12.71 -5.59 8.37
CA THR A 156 -13.27 -6.94 8.16
C THR A 156 -14.33 -6.88 7.06
N GLU A 157 -14.74 -8.04 6.55
CA GLU A 157 -15.86 -8.13 5.61
C GLU A 157 -17.14 -7.47 6.16
N ALA A 158 -17.34 -7.53 7.48
CA ALA A 158 -18.49 -6.89 8.14
C ALA A 158 -18.40 -5.36 8.18
N ASP A 159 -17.18 -4.81 8.12
CA ASP A 159 -16.98 -3.35 8.12
C ASP A 159 -17.22 -2.71 6.75
N ILE A 160 -17.05 -3.48 5.67
CA ILE A 160 -17.10 -2.99 4.28
C ILE A 160 -18.43 -3.27 3.56
N ASP A 161 -19.43 -3.83 4.28
CA ASP A 161 -20.82 -4.05 3.82
C ASP A 161 -20.88 -4.51 2.34
N LEU A 162 -20.27 -5.66 2.06
CA LEU A 162 -20.34 -6.29 0.74
C LEU A 162 -21.80 -6.61 0.41
N LYS A 163 -22.43 -5.74 -0.36
CA LYS A 163 -23.80 -5.91 -0.90
C LYS A 163 -23.77 -6.68 -2.21
#